data_338cd7a3ee64cacc4fefc3384ff9835a
#
_entry.id   338cd7a3ee64cacc4fefc3384ff9835a
#
_cell.length_a   1.000
_cell.length_b   1.000
_cell.length_c   1.000
_cell.angle_alpha   90.00
_cell.angle_beta   90.00
_cell.angle_gamma   90.00
#
_symmetry.space_group_name_H-M   'P 1'
#
loop_
_entity.id
_entity.type
_entity.pdbx_description
1 polymer ?
#
loop_
_entity_poly.entity_id
_entity_poly.type
_entity_poly.pdbx_seq_one_letter_code
_entity_poly.pdbx_strand_id
1 'polypeptide(L)'
;MGFNCGIVGLPNVGKSTLFNALTKAGISAENFPFCTIEPNTGVVPIPDPRQDKISAIVKPDKIIPTSMEFVDIAGLVAGASKGEGLGNQFLANIRETDAIAHVVRCFDDDNVIHVEGKISPADDIDVINTELALADLESVEKALLRVAKSAKGKDKDSIALQAVLEKILPHLNEAKPLRSFGLNDDELKLLKPLSPLTLKPTMYIANVDEEGFDNNHYLDTVRAIAVSEGAVVVPICNKLEAEIGELEDDERDEFLQELGMEEPGLNRVIRAGYTLLGLQTYFTAGVKEVRAWTIPVGATAPQAAGKIHTDFEKGFIRAEIVGYDDYIAGNGEQGAKDVGKWRLEGKDYIVKDGDVIHFRFNV
;
A
#
# COMPACT_ATOMS: atom_id res chain seq x y z
N MET A 1 7.18 6.64 10.94
CA MET A 1 7.11 6.74 9.48
C MET A 1 5.87 6.00 9.06
N GLY A 2 4.97 6.66 8.34
CA GLY A 2 3.80 6.06 7.72
C GLY A 2 4.23 5.12 6.59
N PHE A 3 3.31 4.31 6.09
CA PHE A 3 3.50 3.54 4.87
C PHE A 3 2.90 4.35 3.72
N ASN A 4 3.65 4.50 2.63
CA ASN A 4 3.23 5.33 1.52
C ASN A 4 3.13 4.57 0.20
N CYS A 5 2.10 4.92 -0.58
CA CYS A 5 1.82 4.36 -1.88
C CYS A 5 1.87 5.47 -2.95
N GLY A 6 2.74 5.32 -3.93
CA GLY A 6 2.86 6.27 -5.03
C GLY A 6 1.80 6.02 -6.10
N ILE A 7 0.99 7.03 -6.41
CA ILE A 7 0.02 6.96 -7.50
C ILE A 7 0.72 7.35 -8.79
N VAL A 8 0.79 6.43 -9.74
CA VAL A 8 1.40 6.63 -11.05
C VAL A 8 0.40 6.36 -12.17
N GLY A 9 0.67 6.83 -13.36
CA GLY A 9 -0.14 6.59 -14.56
C GLY A 9 0.15 7.62 -15.64
N LEU A 10 -0.25 7.32 -16.85
CA LEU A 10 -0.15 8.24 -17.99
C LEU A 10 -1.05 9.48 -17.77
N PRO A 11 -0.86 10.57 -18.52
CA PRO A 11 -1.78 11.69 -18.50
C PRO A 11 -3.21 11.27 -18.89
N ASN A 12 -4.21 11.91 -18.28
CA ASN A 12 -5.64 11.72 -18.58
C ASN A 12 -6.24 10.33 -18.30
N VAL A 13 -5.59 9.51 -17.45
CA VAL A 13 -6.14 8.20 -17.00
C VAL A 13 -7.02 8.32 -15.75
N GLY A 14 -7.17 9.52 -15.17
CA GLY A 14 -7.96 9.76 -13.97
C GLY A 14 -7.14 9.82 -12.66
N LYS A 15 -5.81 9.90 -12.75
CA LYS A 15 -4.90 9.91 -11.58
C LYS A 15 -5.21 11.03 -10.59
N SER A 16 -5.30 12.27 -11.06
CA SER A 16 -5.59 13.43 -10.18
C SER A 16 -7.02 13.40 -9.62
N THR A 17 -7.99 12.85 -10.36
CA THR A 17 -9.34 12.64 -9.86
C THR A 17 -9.34 11.66 -8.70
N LEU A 18 -8.64 10.53 -8.83
CA LEU A 18 -8.46 9.54 -7.77
C LEU A 18 -7.79 10.15 -6.54
N PHE A 19 -6.67 10.86 -6.74
CA PHE A 19 -5.94 11.49 -5.64
C PHE A 19 -6.81 12.52 -4.88
N ASN A 20 -7.55 13.35 -5.61
CA ASN A 20 -8.46 14.32 -5.01
C ASN A 20 -9.59 13.63 -4.23
N ALA A 21 -10.17 12.55 -4.77
CA ALA A 21 -11.20 11.78 -4.08
C ALA A 21 -10.66 11.13 -2.80
N LEU A 22 -9.46 10.52 -2.85
CA LEU A 22 -8.77 9.97 -1.68
C LEU A 22 -8.49 11.03 -0.61
N THR A 23 -8.03 12.21 -1.00
CA THR A 23 -7.69 13.28 -0.05
C THR A 23 -8.91 13.99 0.52
N LYS A 24 -10.02 14.08 -0.22
CA LYS A 24 -11.30 14.57 0.30
C LYS A 24 -11.91 13.59 1.31
N ALA A 25 -11.81 12.29 1.07
CA ALA A 25 -12.24 11.26 2.01
C ALA A 25 -11.32 11.19 3.26
N GLY A 26 -10.12 11.81 3.18
CA GLY A 26 -9.19 11.92 4.28
C GLY A 26 -9.64 12.97 5.30
N ILE A 27 -9.50 12.64 6.58
CA ILE A 27 -9.60 13.60 7.68
C ILE A 27 -8.43 14.58 7.54
N SER A 28 -8.62 15.88 7.83
CA SER A 28 -7.51 16.84 7.78
C SER A 28 -6.30 16.28 8.56
N ALA A 29 -5.12 16.37 7.96
CA ALA A 29 -3.87 15.81 8.50
C ALA A 29 -3.54 16.31 9.93
N GLU A 30 -4.17 17.39 10.36
CA GLU A 30 -4.09 17.96 11.72
C GLU A 30 -4.57 17.00 12.81
N ASN A 31 -5.41 16.01 12.47
CA ASN A 31 -5.94 15.05 13.41
C ASN A 31 -5.03 13.81 13.60
N PHE A 32 -3.99 13.66 12.78
CA PHE A 32 -3.03 12.56 12.90
C PHE A 32 -1.72 13.05 13.53
N PRO A 33 -1.35 12.61 14.73
CA PRO A 33 -0.08 12.95 15.33
C PRO A 33 1.06 12.37 14.47
N PHE A 34 2.05 13.22 14.16
CA PHE A 34 3.27 12.88 13.38
C PHE A 34 3.15 12.85 11.84
N CYS A 35 2.06 13.33 11.24
CA CYS A 35 2.02 13.52 9.79
C CYS A 35 2.58 14.88 9.40
N THR A 36 3.60 14.88 8.54
CA THR A 36 4.10 16.10 7.89
C THR A 36 3.29 16.29 6.61
N ILE A 37 2.70 17.48 6.43
CA ILE A 37 1.97 17.80 5.19
C ILE A 37 3.02 18.16 4.13
N GLU A 38 3.31 17.23 3.24
CA GLU A 38 4.12 17.49 2.05
C GLU A 38 3.21 17.78 0.85
N PRO A 39 3.64 18.63 -0.08
CA PRO A 39 2.88 18.85 -1.32
C PRO A 39 2.66 17.50 -2.05
N ASN A 40 1.45 17.30 -2.54
CA ASN A 40 1.04 16.08 -3.24
C ASN A 40 1.01 14.79 -2.39
N THR A 41 0.95 14.89 -1.05
CA THR A 41 0.75 13.76 -0.15
C THR A 41 -0.61 13.87 0.53
N GLY A 42 -1.40 12.80 0.42
CA GLY A 42 -2.70 12.66 1.08
C GLY A 42 -2.66 11.59 2.16
N VAL A 43 -3.05 11.94 3.39
CA VAL A 43 -3.19 11.00 4.50
C VAL A 43 -4.63 10.53 4.56
N VAL A 44 -4.84 9.23 4.42
CA VAL A 44 -6.17 8.62 4.33
C VAL A 44 -6.36 7.62 5.46
N PRO A 45 -7.45 7.72 6.26
CA PRO A 45 -7.75 6.73 7.29
C PRO A 45 -8.05 5.39 6.63
N ILE A 46 -7.65 4.29 7.29
CA ILE A 46 -7.98 2.95 6.84
C ILE A 46 -9.32 2.56 7.45
N PRO A 47 -10.36 2.33 6.63
CA PRO A 47 -11.66 1.92 7.13
C PRO A 47 -11.56 0.53 7.75
N ASP A 48 -11.90 0.42 9.03
CA ASP A 48 -11.91 -0.86 9.73
C ASP A 48 -13.16 -0.95 10.63
N PRO A 49 -14.22 -1.66 10.17
CA PRO A 49 -15.47 -1.79 10.92
C PRO A 49 -15.31 -2.50 12.27
N ARG A 50 -14.16 -3.17 12.49
CA ARG A 50 -13.85 -3.79 13.79
C ARG A 50 -13.63 -2.76 14.86
N GLN A 51 -13.02 -1.61 14.51
CA GLN A 51 -12.77 -0.51 15.43
C GLN A 51 -14.08 0.09 15.96
N ASP A 52 -15.08 0.25 15.09
CA ASP A 52 -16.40 0.77 15.47
C ASP A 52 -17.11 -0.15 16.45
N LYS A 53 -17.07 -1.47 16.21
CA LYS A 53 -17.66 -2.46 17.10
C LYS A 53 -16.96 -2.53 18.47
N ILE A 54 -15.62 -2.42 18.51
CA ILE A 54 -14.86 -2.31 19.76
C ILE A 54 -15.27 -1.02 20.49
N SER A 55 -15.35 0.10 19.78
CA SER A 55 -15.71 1.41 20.34
C SER A 55 -17.15 1.44 20.90
N ALA A 56 -18.07 0.76 20.25
CA ALA A 56 -19.45 0.61 20.75
C ALA A 56 -19.52 -0.08 22.12
N ILE A 57 -18.61 -1.03 22.41
CA ILE A 57 -18.49 -1.71 23.69
C ILE A 57 -17.81 -0.81 24.74
N VAL A 58 -16.66 -0.22 24.38
CA VAL A 58 -15.80 0.52 25.31
C VAL A 58 -16.34 1.92 25.58
N LYS A 59 -17.00 2.55 24.60
CA LYS A 59 -17.49 3.94 24.61
C LYS A 59 -16.37 4.92 24.99
N PRO A 60 -15.29 5.00 24.20
CA PRO A 60 -14.13 5.81 24.49
C PRO A 60 -14.39 7.30 24.27
N ASP A 61 -13.56 8.16 24.89
CA ASP A 61 -13.56 9.60 24.62
C ASP A 61 -13.09 9.93 23.19
N LYS A 62 -12.21 9.06 22.61
CA LYS A 62 -11.65 9.26 21.27
C LYS A 62 -11.51 7.92 20.53
N ILE A 63 -11.76 7.97 19.22
CA ILE A 63 -11.49 6.88 18.28
C ILE A 63 -10.40 7.35 17.33
N ILE A 64 -9.28 6.64 17.25
CA ILE A 64 -8.14 7.00 16.41
C ILE A 64 -7.90 5.87 15.41
N PRO A 65 -8.30 6.01 14.15
CA PRO A 65 -8.02 5.04 13.12
C PRO A 65 -6.53 5.01 12.78
N THR A 66 -6.08 3.95 12.13
CA THR A 66 -4.79 3.97 11.45
C THR A 66 -4.91 4.64 10.09
N SER A 67 -3.80 5.06 9.51
CA SER A 67 -3.78 5.78 8.25
C SER A 67 -2.67 5.27 7.34
N MET A 68 -2.85 5.54 6.05
CA MET A 68 -1.89 5.30 4.99
C MET A 68 -1.69 6.60 4.19
N GLU A 69 -0.52 6.79 3.64
CA GLU A 69 -0.20 7.95 2.81
C GLU A 69 -0.27 7.56 1.33
N PHE A 70 -0.93 8.40 0.54
CA PHE A 70 -0.88 8.35 -0.92
C PHE A 70 -0.12 9.56 -1.43
N VAL A 71 0.81 9.32 -2.37
CA VAL A 71 1.62 10.37 -2.98
C VAL A 71 1.24 10.48 -4.45
N ASP A 72 0.73 11.65 -4.88
CA ASP A 72 0.51 11.90 -6.30
C ASP A 72 1.84 12.17 -6.99
N ILE A 73 2.27 11.22 -7.80
CA ILE A 73 3.49 11.34 -8.57
C ILE A 73 3.14 11.86 -9.96
N ALA A 74 3.70 13.01 -10.32
CA ALA A 74 3.44 13.66 -11.61
C ALA A 74 3.58 12.66 -12.78
N GLY A 75 2.64 12.74 -13.74
CA GLY A 75 2.53 11.75 -14.81
C GLY A 75 3.81 11.56 -15.62
N LEU A 76 4.10 10.32 -15.92
CA LEU A 76 5.20 9.91 -16.78
C LEU A 76 4.78 10.12 -18.25
N VAL A 77 5.72 10.56 -19.07
CA VAL A 77 5.65 10.45 -20.53
C VAL A 77 6.81 9.56 -21.00
N ALA A 78 6.61 8.85 -22.09
CA ALA A 78 7.65 8.00 -22.69
C ALA A 78 8.98 8.75 -22.86
N GLY A 79 10.11 8.10 -22.53
CA GLY A 79 11.44 8.69 -22.59
C GLY A 79 11.90 9.40 -21.32
N ALA A 80 11.17 9.28 -20.21
CA ALA A 80 11.53 9.92 -18.94
C ALA A 80 12.85 9.43 -18.34
N SER A 81 13.22 8.17 -18.56
CA SER A 81 14.49 7.59 -18.11
C SER A 81 15.71 8.16 -18.84
N LYS A 82 15.52 8.70 -20.05
CA LYS A 82 16.59 9.31 -20.88
C LYS A 82 16.60 10.82 -20.84
N GLY A 83 15.59 11.46 -20.23
CA GLY A 83 15.41 12.91 -20.20
C GLY A 83 16.10 13.58 -19.01
N GLU A 84 16.60 14.82 -19.22
CA GLU A 84 16.99 15.70 -18.13
C GLU A 84 15.74 16.32 -17.48
N GLY A 85 15.64 16.31 -16.14
CA GLY A 85 14.64 17.07 -15.41
C GLY A 85 13.46 16.25 -14.86
N LEU A 86 12.26 16.40 -15.42
CA LEU A 86 11.00 15.85 -14.85
C LEU A 86 10.98 14.32 -14.73
N GLY A 87 11.59 13.58 -15.67
CA GLY A 87 11.65 12.13 -15.62
C GLY A 87 12.48 11.60 -14.46
N ASN A 88 13.64 12.21 -14.20
CA ASN A 88 14.47 11.85 -13.06
C ASN A 88 13.78 12.14 -11.72
N GLN A 89 13.01 13.24 -11.64
CA GLN A 89 12.23 13.57 -10.46
C GLN A 89 11.08 12.55 -10.23
N PHE A 90 10.40 12.13 -11.30
CA PHE A 90 9.40 11.06 -11.23
C PHE A 90 9.97 9.76 -10.66
N LEU A 91 11.12 9.30 -11.19
CA LEU A 91 11.77 8.09 -10.71
C LEU A 91 12.27 8.23 -9.26
N ALA A 92 12.75 9.42 -8.87
CA ALA A 92 13.15 9.70 -7.49
C ALA A 92 11.96 9.62 -6.54
N ASN A 93 10.82 10.23 -6.89
CA ASN A 93 9.60 10.17 -6.08
C ASN A 93 9.10 8.72 -5.91
N ILE A 94 9.13 7.90 -6.99
CA ILE A 94 8.78 6.47 -6.86
C ILE A 94 9.76 5.75 -5.92
N ARG A 95 11.06 6.07 -5.93
CA ARG A 95 12.03 5.42 -5.03
C ARG A 95 11.68 5.61 -3.55
N GLU A 96 11.11 6.74 -3.20
CA GLU A 96 10.72 7.10 -1.83
C GLU A 96 9.44 6.43 -1.36
N THR A 97 8.63 5.85 -2.27
CA THR A 97 7.39 5.14 -1.90
C THR A 97 7.64 3.68 -1.58
N ASP A 98 6.75 3.06 -0.78
CA ASP A 98 6.83 1.65 -0.39
C ASP A 98 6.13 0.74 -1.42
N ALA A 99 5.10 1.24 -2.11
CA ALA A 99 4.34 0.53 -3.14
C ALA A 99 3.92 1.47 -4.27
N ILE A 100 3.47 0.89 -5.37
CA ILE A 100 2.97 1.60 -6.56
C ILE A 100 1.48 1.29 -6.75
N ALA A 101 0.67 2.35 -6.88
CA ALA A 101 -0.71 2.31 -7.34
C ALA A 101 -0.75 2.83 -8.78
N HIS A 102 -0.79 1.92 -9.75
CA HIS A 102 -0.78 2.26 -11.16
C HIS A 102 -2.20 2.44 -11.69
N VAL A 103 -2.59 3.67 -11.96
CA VAL A 103 -3.91 4.01 -12.52
C VAL A 103 -3.90 3.78 -14.02
N VAL A 104 -4.83 2.97 -14.49
CA VAL A 104 -4.97 2.58 -15.91
C VAL A 104 -6.39 2.90 -16.37
N ARG A 105 -6.50 3.54 -17.53
CA ARG A 105 -7.79 3.88 -18.12
C ARG A 105 -8.43 2.65 -18.78
N CYS A 106 -9.64 2.31 -18.34
CA CYS A 106 -10.42 1.16 -18.81
C CYS A 106 -11.84 1.56 -19.25
N PHE A 107 -12.01 2.75 -19.84
CA PHE A 107 -13.29 3.28 -20.34
C PHE A 107 -13.08 4.12 -21.60
N ASP A 108 -14.10 4.18 -22.42
CA ASP A 108 -14.17 5.06 -23.60
C ASP A 108 -14.84 6.39 -23.21
N ASP A 109 -14.24 7.52 -23.62
CA ASP A 109 -14.84 8.86 -23.50
C ASP A 109 -14.22 9.76 -24.57
N ASP A 110 -15.05 10.20 -25.50
CA ASP A 110 -14.63 11.03 -26.63
C ASP A 110 -14.19 12.44 -26.20
N ASN A 111 -14.58 12.89 -25.01
CA ASN A 111 -14.20 14.18 -24.46
C ASN A 111 -12.82 14.15 -23.76
N VAL A 112 -12.28 12.96 -23.49
CA VAL A 112 -11.00 12.77 -22.80
C VAL A 112 -9.98 12.23 -23.82
N ILE A 113 -9.10 13.10 -24.29
CA ILE A 113 -8.06 12.72 -25.27
C ILE A 113 -7.05 11.78 -24.60
N HIS A 114 -6.84 10.58 -25.20
CA HIS A 114 -5.75 9.69 -24.81
C HIS A 114 -4.43 10.17 -25.44
N VAL A 115 -3.32 10.07 -24.68
CA VAL A 115 -2.00 10.57 -25.13
C VAL A 115 -1.55 9.86 -26.42
N GLU A 116 -1.80 8.56 -26.54
CA GLU A 116 -1.45 7.73 -27.70
C GLU A 116 -2.55 7.70 -28.79
N GLY A 117 -3.63 8.47 -28.61
CA GLY A 117 -4.74 8.55 -29.57
C GLY A 117 -5.67 7.34 -29.62
N LYS A 118 -5.38 6.28 -28.85
CA LYS A 118 -6.23 5.10 -28.65
C LYS A 118 -6.14 4.63 -27.20
N ILE A 119 -7.19 4.01 -26.68
CA ILE A 119 -7.19 3.42 -25.37
C ILE A 119 -6.61 2.00 -25.48
N SER A 120 -5.50 1.76 -24.79
CA SER A 120 -4.83 0.46 -24.75
C SER A 120 -4.18 0.26 -23.37
N PRO A 121 -4.89 -0.34 -22.41
CA PRO A 121 -4.36 -0.60 -21.07
C PRO A 121 -3.03 -1.35 -21.08
N ALA A 122 -2.84 -2.27 -22.03
CA ALA A 122 -1.60 -3.02 -22.16
C ALA A 122 -0.43 -2.11 -22.54
N ASP A 123 -0.61 -1.23 -23.54
CA ASP A 123 0.42 -0.29 -23.98
C ASP A 123 0.73 0.73 -22.87
N ASP A 124 -0.29 1.22 -22.14
CA ASP A 124 -0.15 2.15 -21.02
C ASP A 124 0.69 1.55 -19.88
N ILE A 125 0.42 0.30 -19.53
CA ILE A 125 1.16 -0.44 -18.52
C ILE A 125 2.60 -0.68 -18.97
N ASP A 126 2.79 -1.06 -20.25
CA ASP A 126 4.11 -1.35 -20.82
C ASP A 126 5.00 -0.11 -20.82
N VAL A 127 4.46 1.07 -21.13
CA VAL A 127 5.21 2.35 -21.08
C VAL A 127 5.78 2.58 -19.68
N ILE A 128 4.96 2.48 -18.62
CA ILE A 128 5.41 2.69 -17.24
C ILE A 128 6.43 1.60 -16.85
N ASN A 129 6.13 0.33 -17.10
CA ASN A 129 7.03 -0.78 -16.76
C ASN A 129 8.38 -0.66 -17.46
N THR A 130 8.39 -0.24 -18.74
CA THR A 130 9.62 -0.01 -19.52
C THR A 130 10.49 1.08 -18.89
N GLU A 131 9.91 2.21 -18.52
CA GLU A 131 10.67 3.32 -17.92
C GLU A 131 11.26 2.92 -16.55
N LEU A 132 10.51 2.17 -15.74
CA LEU A 132 11.01 1.65 -14.47
C LEU A 132 12.11 0.61 -14.68
N ALA A 133 11.97 -0.28 -15.65
CA ALA A 133 12.96 -1.30 -15.99
C ALA A 133 14.26 -0.68 -16.53
N LEU A 134 14.18 0.36 -17.36
CA LEU A 134 15.36 1.09 -17.85
C LEU A 134 16.11 1.78 -16.70
N ALA A 135 15.42 2.35 -15.74
CA ALA A 135 16.03 2.95 -14.55
C ALA A 135 16.71 1.89 -13.66
N ASP A 136 16.11 0.73 -13.52
CA ASP A 136 16.71 -0.39 -12.79
C ASP A 136 17.91 -0.96 -13.54
N LEU A 137 17.82 -1.09 -14.86
CA LEU A 137 18.92 -1.55 -15.73
C LEU A 137 20.16 -0.68 -15.53
N GLU A 138 20.03 0.65 -15.59
CA GLU A 138 21.13 1.57 -15.35
C GLU A 138 21.74 1.40 -13.94
N SER A 139 20.88 1.20 -12.94
CA SER A 139 21.30 0.99 -11.55
C SER A 139 22.07 -0.34 -11.38
N VAL A 140 21.57 -1.41 -12.02
CA VAL A 140 22.19 -2.74 -12.02
C VAL A 140 23.53 -2.73 -12.74
N GLU A 141 23.64 -2.10 -13.91
CA GLU A 141 24.91 -1.96 -14.64
C GLU A 141 25.97 -1.21 -13.82
N LYS A 142 25.58 -0.09 -13.20
CA LYS A 142 26.49 0.65 -12.28
C LYS A 142 26.92 -0.19 -11.09
N ALA A 143 26.02 -0.98 -10.52
CA ALA A 143 26.31 -1.88 -9.41
C ALA A 143 27.28 -2.99 -9.85
N LEU A 144 27.06 -3.62 -11.01
CA LEU A 144 27.94 -4.65 -11.56
C LEU A 144 29.38 -4.15 -11.72
N LEU A 145 29.57 -2.95 -12.25
CA LEU A 145 30.90 -2.35 -12.41
C LEU A 145 31.61 -2.12 -11.06
N ARG A 146 30.88 -1.80 -9.99
CA ARG A 146 31.43 -1.62 -8.64
C ARG A 146 31.80 -2.97 -8.01
N VAL A 147 30.83 -3.90 -8.05
CA VAL A 147 30.96 -5.22 -7.41
C VAL A 147 32.05 -6.08 -8.06
N ALA A 148 32.20 -6.00 -9.39
CA ALA A 148 33.26 -6.71 -10.12
C ALA A 148 34.67 -6.39 -9.61
N LYS A 149 34.91 -5.18 -9.08
CA LYS A 149 36.19 -4.82 -8.46
C LYS A 149 36.37 -5.48 -7.09
N SER A 150 35.32 -5.51 -6.25
CA SER A 150 35.35 -6.11 -4.91
C SER A 150 35.37 -7.64 -4.97
N ALA A 151 34.65 -8.25 -5.91
CA ALA A 151 34.61 -9.69 -6.13
C ALA A 151 36.00 -10.28 -6.47
N LYS A 152 36.87 -9.52 -7.15
CA LYS A 152 38.28 -9.91 -7.39
C LYS A 152 39.05 -10.08 -6.07
N GLY A 153 38.65 -9.39 -5.00
CA GLY A 153 39.19 -9.54 -3.64
C GLY A 153 38.68 -10.77 -2.88
N LYS A 154 37.88 -11.65 -3.51
CA LYS A 154 37.25 -12.85 -2.92
C LYS A 154 36.26 -12.54 -1.77
N ASP A 155 35.64 -11.37 -1.76
CA ASP A 155 34.55 -11.04 -0.85
C ASP A 155 33.31 -11.83 -1.23
N LYS A 156 32.81 -12.66 -0.30
CA LYS A 156 31.69 -13.58 -0.55
C LYS A 156 30.38 -12.87 -0.89
N ASP A 157 30.11 -11.77 -0.20
CA ASP A 157 28.86 -11.02 -0.40
C ASP A 157 28.87 -10.31 -1.76
N SER A 158 30.03 -9.79 -2.17
CA SER A 158 30.21 -9.22 -3.51
C SER A 158 30.08 -10.26 -4.62
N ILE A 159 30.56 -11.48 -4.42
CA ILE A 159 30.42 -12.57 -5.40
C ILE A 159 28.94 -12.98 -5.52
N ALA A 160 28.25 -13.13 -4.39
CA ALA A 160 26.83 -13.47 -4.38
C ALA A 160 25.98 -12.39 -5.06
N LEU A 161 26.22 -11.12 -4.73
CA LEU A 161 25.53 -9.99 -5.36
C LEU A 161 25.78 -9.93 -6.86
N GLN A 162 27.05 -10.11 -7.30
CA GLN A 162 27.38 -10.14 -8.72
C GLN A 162 26.57 -11.19 -9.47
N ALA A 163 26.49 -12.40 -8.93
CA ALA A 163 25.75 -13.51 -9.56
C ALA A 163 24.24 -13.16 -9.71
N VAL A 164 23.63 -12.51 -8.71
CA VAL A 164 22.24 -12.09 -8.78
C VAL A 164 22.05 -10.97 -9.81
N LEU A 165 22.95 -9.99 -9.86
CA LEU A 165 22.89 -8.89 -10.82
C LEU A 165 23.03 -9.39 -12.27
N GLU A 166 23.96 -10.33 -12.51
CA GLU A 166 24.12 -10.97 -13.83
C GLU A 166 22.89 -11.81 -14.24
N LYS A 167 22.23 -12.45 -13.25
CA LYS A 167 21.01 -13.25 -13.45
C LYS A 167 19.82 -12.39 -13.89
N ILE A 168 19.63 -11.20 -13.30
CA ILE A 168 18.47 -10.33 -13.57
C ILE A 168 18.66 -9.43 -14.81
N LEU A 169 19.91 -9.19 -15.22
CA LEU A 169 20.23 -8.26 -16.30
C LEU A 169 19.52 -8.58 -17.63
N PRO A 170 19.46 -9.84 -18.11
CA PRO A 170 18.74 -10.17 -19.35
C PRO A 170 17.25 -9.83 -19.27
N HIS A 171 16.61 -10.05 -18.10
CA HIS A 171 15.20 -9.79 -17.89
C HIS A 171 14.89 -8.29 -17.96
N LEU A 172 15.73 -7.46 -17.35
CA LEU A 172 15.62 -6.00 -17.43
C LEU A 172 15.89 -5.46 -18.83
N ASN A 173 16.81 -6.10 -19.59
CA ASN A 173 17.04 -5.75 -21.00
C ASN A 173 15.83 -6.02 -21.91
N GLU A 174 14.95 -6.92 -21.50
CA GLU A 174 13.66 -7.16 -22.18
C GLU A 174 12.56 -6.22 -21.66
N ALA A 175 12.91 -5.18 -20.90
CA ALA A 175 12.01 -4.24 -20.24
C ALA A 175 10.94 -4.90 -19.33
N LYS A 176 11.21 -6.09 -18.81
CA LYS A 176 10.30 -6.83 -17.93
C LYS A 176 10.53 -6.48 -16.45
N PRO A 177 9.46 -6.30 -15.66
CA PRO A 177 9.60 -5.97 -14.24
C PRO A 177 10.14 -7.15 -13.43
N LEU A 178 11.05 -6.88 -12.50
CA LEU A 178 11.69 -7.91 -11.66
C LEU A 178 10.70 -8.65 -10.75
N ARG A 179 9.54 -8.06 -10.41
CA ARG A 179 8.49 -8.73 -9.63
C ARG A 179 7.94 -9.98 -10.31
N SER A 180 8.06 -10.09 -11.64
CA SER A 180 7.66 -11.28 -12.41
C SER A 180 8.78 -12.32 -12.57
N PHE A 181 10.01 -12.06 -12.07
CA PHE A 181 11.18 -12.89 -12.35
C PHE A 181 11.32 -14.13 -11.44
N GLY A 182 10.65 -14.16 -10.29
CA GLY A 182 10.71 -15.31 -9.36
C GLY A 182 12.03 -15.39 -8.59
N LEU A 183 12.46 -14.28 -7.97
CA LEU A 183 13.60 -14.22 -7.05
C LEU A 183 13.27 -14.90 -5.72
N ASN A 184 14.25 -15.57 -5.12
CA ASN A 184 14.12 -16.11 -3.77
C ASN A 184 14.48 -15.06 -2.70
N ASP A 185 14.17 -15.36 -1.42
CA ASP A 185 14.35 -14.44 -0.30
C ASP A 185 15.80 -13.96 -0.11
N ASP A 186 16.79 -14.79 -0.40
CA ASP A 186 18.20 -14.44 -0.23
C ASP A 186 18.64 -13.50 -1.37
N GLU A 187 18.16 -13.72 -2.59
CA GLU A 187 18.37 -12.83 -3.73
C GLU A 187 17.70 -11.46 -3.49
N LEU A 188 16.47 -11.46 -2.96
CA LEU A 188 15.76 -10.23 -2.59
C LEU A 188 16.53 -9.43 -1.52
N LYS A 189 17.09 -10.09 -0.49
CA LYS A 189 17.92 -9.44 0.53
C LYS A 189 19.16 -8.78 -0.08
N LEU A 190 19.81 -9.44 -1.03
CA LEU A 190 20.99 -8.89 -1.72
C LEU A 190 20.66 -7.68 -2.58
N LEU A 191 19.48 -7.64 -3.18
CA LEU A 191 19.01 -6.51 -4.02
C LEU A 191 18.44 -5.34 -3.20
N LYS A 192 18.07 -5.54 -1.93
CA LYS A 192 17.45 -4.52 -1.10
C LYS A 192 18.21 -3.18 -1.05
N PRO A 193 19.56 -3.15 -0.96
CA PRO A 193 20.31 -1.88 -0.95
C PRO A 193 20.24 -1.08 -2.27
N LEU A 194 19.90 -1.74 -3.38
CA LEU A 194 19.72 -1.08 -4.67
C LEU A 194 18.30 -0.51 -4.84
N SER A 195 17.35 -0.98 -4.04
CA SER A 195 15.95 -0.58 -4.09
C SER A 195 15.38 -0.54 -5.52
N PRO A 196 15.37 -1.68 -6.26
CA PRO A 196 14.88 -1.69 -7.63
C PRO A 196 13.41 -1.28 -7.68
N LEU A 197 13.08 -0.39 -8.62
CA LEU A 197 11.73 0.14 -8.79
C LEU A 197 10.75 -0.93 -9.22
N THR A 198 11.18 -1.83 -10.10
CA THR A 198 10.36 -2.92 -10.64
C THR A 198 10.15 -4.09 -9.65
N LEU A 199 10.81 -4.09 -8.48
CA LEU A 199 10.52 -4.99 -7.36
C LEU A 199 9.48 -4.45 -6.39
N LYS A 200 9.12 -3.17 -6.47
CA LYS A 200 8.11 -2.60 -5.59
C LYS A 200 6.77 -3.33 -5.76
N PRO A 201 6.10 -3.64 -4.64
CA PRO A 201 4.72 -4.13 -4.70
C PRO A 201 3.86 -3.18 -5.53
N THR A 202 3.08 -3.74 -6.46
CA THR A 202 2.30 -2.95 -7.41
C THR A 202 0.85 -3.41 -7.41
N MET A 203 -0.09 -2.47 -7.36
CA MET A 203 -1.49 -2.71 -7.69
C MET A 203 -1.91 -1.89 -8.90
N TYR A 204 -2.77 -2.44 -9.73
CA TYR A 204 -3.40 -1.74 -10.83
C TYR A 204 -4.76 -1.21 -10.40
N ILE A 205 -4.96 0.09 -10.52
CA ILE A 205 -6.24 0.74 -10.31
C ILE A 205 -6.87 0.93 -11.69
N ALA A 206 -7.78 0.01 -12.04
CA ALA A 206 -8.48 0.05 -13.31
C ALA A 206 -9.62 1.06 -13.22
N ASN A 207 -9.42 2.25 -13.80
CA ASN A 207 -10.44 3.28 -13.83
C ASN A 207 -11.44 2.96 -14.94
N VAL A 208 -12.64 2.51 -14.55
CA VAL A 208 -13.75 2.13 -15.42
C VAL A 208 -14.82 3.21 -15.43
N ASP A 209 -15.79 3.13 -16.35
CA ASP A 209 -17.04 3.87 -16.28
C ASP A 209 -18.05 3.21 -15.33
N GLU A 210 -19.22 3.81 -15.19
CA GLU A 210 -20.26 3.36 -14.25
C GLU A 210 -20.77 1.94 -14.53
N GLU A 211 -20.79 1.53 -15.80
CA GLU A 211 -21.22 0.19 -16.25
C GLU A 211 -20.05 -0.77 -16.50
N GLY A 212 -18.81 -0.28 -16.40
CA GLY A 212 -17.61 -0.98 -16.83
C GLY A 212 -16.99 -1.95 -15.83
N PHE A 213 -17.67 -2.30 -14.74
CA PHE A 213 -17.18 -3.26 -13.75
C PHE A 213 -17.27 -4.71 -14.26
N ASP A 214 -18.22 -5.00 -15.16
CA ASP A 214 -18.45 -6.29 -15.77
C ASP A 214 -18.36 -6.21 -17.30
N ASN A 215 -18.00 -7.33 -17.95
CA ASN A 215 -17.89 -7.45 -19.41
C ASN A 215 -17.01 -6.38 -20.09
N ASN A 216 -15.99 -5.91 -19.40
CA ASN A 216 -15.09 -4.86 -19.86
C ASN A 216 -13.74 -5.49 -20.32
N HIS A 217 -13.52 -5.51 -21.62
CA HIS A 217 -12.33 -6.12 -22.22
C HIS A 217 -11.02 -5.38 -21.84
N TYR A 218 -11.08 -4.08 -21.53
CA TYR A 218 -9.96 -3.33 -20.99
C TYR A 218 -9.57 -3.81 -19.60
N LEU A 219 -10.57 -3.98 -18.73
CA LEU A 219 -10.38 -4.50 -17.38
C LEU A 219 -9.85 -5.94 -17.40
N ASP A 220 -10.36 -6.79 -18.30
CA ASP A 220 -9.88 -8.16 -18.45
C ASP A 220 -8.42 -8.20 -18.92
N THR A 221 -8.00 -7.28 -19.78
CA THR A 221 -6.61 -7.12 -20.18
C THR A 221 -5.72 -6.77 -18.99
N VAL A 222 -6.13 -5.81 -18.15
CA VAL A 222 -5.39 -5.45 -16.92
C VAL A 222 -5.30 -6.63 -15.96
N ARG A 223 -6.40 -7.38 -15.77
CA ARG A 223 -6.41 -8.60 -14.93
C ARG A 223 -5.43 -9.65 -15.41
N ALA A 224 -5.37 -9.89 -16.73
CA ALA A 224 -4.44 -10.86 -17.32
C ALA A 224 -2.97 -10.48 -17.07
N ILE A 225 -2.62 -9.20 -17.23
CA ILE A 225 -1.28 -8.68 -16.94
C ILE A 225 -0.96 -8.83 -15.45
N ALA A 226 -1.87 -8.41 -14.59
CA ALA A 226 -1.68 -8.48 -13.14
C ALA A 226 -1.41 -9.91 -12.66
N VAL A 227 -2.13 -10.90 -13.18
CA VAL A 227 -1.89 -12.31 -12.86
C VAL A 227 -0.46 -12.73 -13.21
N SER A 228 0.04 -12.30 -14.38
CA SER A 228 1.41 -12.65 -14.81
C SER A 228 2.51 -12.01 -13.95
N GLU A 229 2.20 -10.92 -13.29
CA GLU A 229 3.13 -10.16 -12.44
C GLU A 229 2.93 -10.41 -10.94
N GLY A 230 1.92 -11.19 -10.54
CA GLY A 230 1.53 -11.36 -9.14
C GLY A 230 0.99 -10.08 -8.50
N ALA A 231 0.44 -9.16 -9.30
CA ALA A 231 -0.12 -7.89 -8.87
C ALA A 231 -1.64 -7.99 -8.59
N VAL A 232 -2.17 -7.03 -7.85
CA VAL A 232 -3.60 -6.92 -7.53
C VAL A 232 -4.27 -5.92 -8.48
N VAL A 233 -5.53 -6.18 -8.88
CA VAL A 233 -6.36 -5.23 -9.64
C VAL A 233 -7.53 -4.77 -8.80
N VAL A 234 -7.71 -3.45 -8.73
CA VAL A 234 -8.85 -2.82 -8.08
C VAL A 234 -9.61 -2.01 -9.12
N PRO A 235 -10.76 -2.47 -9.60
CA PRO A 235 -11.61 -1.67 -10.48
C PRO A 235 -12.32 -0.59 -9.67
N ILE A 236 -12.33 0.64 -10.19
CA ILE A 236 -12.95 1.81 -9.56
C ILE A 236 -13.49 2.75 -10.65
N CYS A 237 -14.62 3.40 -10.41
CA CYS A 237 -15.09 4.49 -11.23
C CYS A 237 -14.76 5.82 -10.53
N ASN A 238 -13.68 6.47 -10.94
CA ASN A 238 -13.21 7.70 -10.31
C ASN A 238 -14.25 8.84 -10.34
N LYS A 239 -15.15 8.82 -11.33
CA LYS A 239 -16.24 9.79 -11.43
C LYS A 239 -17.25 9.59 -10.30
N LEU A 240 -17.71 8.36 -10.10
CA LEU A 240 -18.61 8.01 -8.99
C LEU A 240 -17.97 8.30 -7.62
N GLU A 241 -16.69 7.98 -7.45
CA GLU A 241 -16.01 8.26 -6.18
C GLU A 241 -15.91 9.76 -5.87
N ALA A 242 -15.72 10.59 -6.90
CA ALA A 242 -15.73 12.04 -6.74
C ALA A 242 -17.11 12.56 -6.34
N GLU A 243 -18.19 12.00 -6.90
CA GLU A 243 -19.57 12.34 -6.56
C GLU A 243 -19.91 11.87 -5.13
N ILE A 244 -19.59 10.61 -4.77
CA ILE A 244 -19.77 10.05 -3.41
C ILE A 244 -19.05 10.91 -2.36
N GLY A 245 -17.85 11.41 -2.68
CA GLY A 245 -17.06 12.25 -1.79
C GLY A 245 -17.61 13.67 -1.58
N GLU A 246 -18.67 14.09 -2.31
CA GLU A 246 -19.36 15.38 -2.15
C GLU A 246 -20.65 15.26 -1.33
N LEU A 247 -21.13 14.03 -1.09
CA LEU A 247 -22.36 13.77 -0.36
C LEU A 247 -22.14 13.77 1.16
N GLU A 248 -23.15 14.23 1.89
CA GLU A 248 -23.22 14.06 3.35
C GLU A 248 -23.45 12.57 3.71
N ASP A 249 -23.16 12.17 4.94
CA ASP A 249 -23.15 10.76 5.33
C ASP A 249 -24.46 10.03 5.04
N ASP A 250 -25.61 10.64 5.34
CA ASP A 250 -26.95 10.06 5.13
C ASP A 250 -27.26 9.90 3.62
N GLU A 251 -26.92 10.90 2.80
CA GLU A 251 -27.11 10.89 1.36
C GLU A 251 -26.18 9.88 0.69
N ARG A 252 -24.98 9.74 1.21
CA ARG A 252 -23.99 8.79 0.72
C ARG A 252 -24.45 7.33 0.87
N ASP A 253 -25.02 6.99 2.03
CA ASP A 253 -25.50 5.64 2.30
C ASP A 253 -26.70 5.28 1.37
N GLU A 254 -27.60 6.22 1.13
CA GLU A 254 -28.70 6.05 0.16
C GLU A 254 -28.18 5.85 -1.27
N PHE A 255 -27.23 6.68 -1.69
CA PHE A 255 -26.63 6.61 -3.03
C PHE A 255 -25.87 5.30 -3.26
N LEU A 256 -25.10 4.83 -2.28
CA LEU A 256 -24.43 3.53 -2.36
C LEU A 256 -25.44 2.38 -2.49
N GLN A 257 -26.56 2.45 -1.77
CA GLN A 257 -27.63 1.46 -1.82
C GLN A 257 -28.32 1.41 -3.20
N GLU A 258 -28.56 2.59 -3.81
CA GLU A 258 -29.10 2.68 -5.18
C GLU A 258 -28.18 2.07 -6.22
N LEU A 259 -26.85 2.22 -6.04
CA LEU A 259 -25.83 1.62 -6.89
C LEU A 259 -25.57 0.14 -6.61
N GLY A 260 -26.19 -0.43 -5.56
CA GLY A 260 -25.92 -1.81 -5.13
C GLY A 260 -24.52 -2.01 -4.56
N MET A 261 -23.89 -0.95 -4.06
CA MET A 261 -22.55 -0.96 -3.47
C MET A 261 -22.64 -1.03 -1.95
N GLU A 262 -21.87 -1.90 -1.32
CA GLU A 262 -21.78 -2.00 0.15
C GLU A 262 -20.94 -0.88 0.76
N GLU A 263 -19.99 -0.32 -0.02
CA GLU A 263 -19.07 0.74 0.42
C GLU A 263 -18.46 1.48 -0.78
N PRO A 264 -17.88 2.67 -0.58
CA PRO A 264 -17.12 3.37 -1.61
C PRO A 264 -15.98 2.53 -2.17
N GLY A 265 -15.71 2.62 -3.46
CA GLY A 265 -14.60 1.92 -4.12
C GLY A 265 -13.23 2.35 -3.59
N LEU A 266 -13.11 3.59 -3.11
CA LEU A 266 -11.90 4.10 -2.44
C LEU A 266 -11.50 3.23 -1.24
N ASN A 267 -12.45 2.72 -0.46
CA ASN A 267 -12.17 1.83 0.66
C ASN A 267 -11.47 0.55 0.20
N ARG A 268 -11.87 0.03 -0.98
CA ARG A 268 -11.22 -1.15 -1.58
C ARG A 268 -9.78 -0.83 -2.01
N VAL A 269 -9.54 0.36 -2.59
CA VAL A 269 -8.18 0.81 -2.95
C VAL A 269 -7.30 0.93 -1.72
N ILE A 270 -7.80 1.55 -0.65
CA ILE A 270 -7.06 1.72 0.61
C ILE A 270 -6.70 0.36 1.22
N ARG A 271 -7.66 -0.56 1.33
CA ARG A 271 -7.41 -1.91 1.86
C ARG A 271 -6.49 -2.75 0.98
N ALA A 272 -6.62 -2.63 -0.34
CA ALA A 272 -5.72 -3.32 -1.27
C ALA A 272 -4.27 -2.83 -1.10
N GLY A 273 -4.05 -1.52 -0.98
CA GLY A 273 -2.74 -0.94 -0.70
C GLY A 273 -2.16 -1.41 0.64
N TYR A 274 -2.99 -1.47 1.66
CA TYR A 274 -2.63 -1.95 2.99
C TYR A 274 -2.18 -3.42 2.98
N THR A 275 -2.96 -4.27 2.32
CA THR A 275 -2.64 -5.69 2.13
C THR A 275 -1.40 -5.89 1.27
N LEU A 276 -1.26 -5.10 0.18
CA LEU A 276 -0.11 -5.14 -0.72
C LEU A 276 1.20 -4.88 0.00
N LEU A 277 1.19 -3.99 0.98
CA LEU A 277 2.34 -3.67 1.82
C LEU A 277 2.61 -4.71 2.92
N GLY A 278 1.83 -5.80 2.99
CA GLY A 278 1.96 -6.82 4.02
C GLY A 278 1.70 -6.28 5.41
N LEU A 279 0.73 -5.37 5.54
CA LEU A 279 0.36 -4.73 6.81
C LEU A 279 -0.85 -5.41 7.44
N GLN A 280 -0.93 -5.29 8.77
CA GLN A 280 -2.06 -5.74 9.56
C GLN A 280 -2.31 -4.78 10.73
N THR A 281 -3.51 -4.87 11.31
CA THR A 281 -3.95 -3.98 12.38
C THR A 281 -4.12 -4.73 13.68
N TYR A 282 -3.63 -4.16 14.79
CA TYR A 282 -4.05 -4.51 16.14
C TYR A 282 -4.68 -3.30 16.81
N PHE A 283 -5.44 -3.53 17.89
CA PHE A 283 -6.16 -2.48 18.60
C PHE A 283 -5.64 -2.36 20.03
N THR A 284 -5.66 -1.12 20.54
CA THR A 284 -5.65 -0.85 21.98
C THR A 284 -7.01 -0.28 22.34
N ALA A 285 -7.63 -0.82 23.38
CA ALA A 285 -8.98 -0.45 23.80
C ALA A 285 -8.98 0.03 25.24
N GLY A 286 -9.37 1.29 25.46
CA GLY A 286 -9.47 1.90 26.77
C GLY A 286 -10.49 3.03 26.79
N VAL A 287 -10.94 3.45 27.97
CA VAL A 287 -11.96 4.51 28.16
C VAL A 287 -11.51 5.84 27.54
N LYS A 288 -10.21 6.14 27.56
CA LYS A 288 -9.69 7.38 26.97
C LYS A 288 -9.65 7.33 25.45
N GLU A 289 -9.25 6.17 24.90
CA GLU A 289 -9.16 5.99 23.45
C GLU A 289 -9.28 4.53 23.06
N VAL A 290 -9.89 4.30 21.89
CA VAL A 290 -9.75 3.09 21.11
C VAL A 290 -8.92 3.45 19.88
N ARG A 291 -7.80 2.78 19.71
CA ARG A 291 -6.86 3.10 18.64
C ARG A 291 -6.45 1.88 17.84
N ALA A 292 -6.46 2.02 16.53
CA ALA A 292 -5.92 1.07 15.58
C ALA A 292 -4.43 1.36 15.32
N TRP A 293 -3.61 0.31 15.27
CA TRP A 293 -2.17 0.39 15.06
C TRP A 293 -1.73 -0.48 13.91
N THR A 294 -0.94 0.09 13.00
CA THR A 294 -0.38 -0.63 11.85
C THR A 294 0.94 -1.29 12.20
N ILE A 295 1.06 -2.57 11.87
CA ILE A 295 2.29 -3.35 11.97
C ILE A 295 2.47 -4.21 10.70
N PRO A 296 3.71 -4.59 10.34
CA PRO A 296 3.93 -5.62 9.34
C PRO A 296 3.38 -6.98 9.78
N VAL A 297 2.88 -7.77 8.85
CA VAL A 297 2.54 -9.17 9.08
C VAL A 297 3.78 -9.91 9.59
N GLY A 298 3.62 -10.71 10.64
CA GLY A 298 4.72 -11.41 11.29
C GLY A 298 5.44 -10.62 12.39
N ALA A 299 4.99 -9.40 12.71
CA ALA A 299 5.56 -8.62 13.79
C ALA A 299 5.33 -9.29 15.16
N THR A 300 6.37 -9.28 15.99
CA THR A 300 6.31 -9.78 17.36
C THR A 300 5.65 -8.78 18.31
N ALA A 301 5.18 -9.24 19.49
CA ALA A 301 4.56 -8.38 20.50
C ALA A 301 5.46 -7.20 20.93
N PRO A 302 6.77 -7.35 21.16
CA PRO A 302 7.65 -6.21 21.40
C PRO A 302 7.70 -5.21 20.25
N GLN A 303 7.78 -5.67 18.99
CA GLN A 303 7.78 -4.81 17.81
C GLN A 303 6.46 -4.03 17.68
N ALA A 304 5.33 -4.69 17.98
CA ALA A 304 4.03 -4.03 18.03
C ALA A 304 3.97 -2.97 19.14
N ALA A 305 4.47 -3.27 20.34
CA ALA A 305 4.59 -2.29 21.44
C ALA A 305 5.47 -1.09 21.04
N GLY A 306 6.52 -1.33 20.25
CA GLY A 306 7.41 -0.32 19.70
C GLY A 306 6.74 0.70 18.78
N LYS A 307 5.61 0.32 18.17
CA LYS A 307 4.78 1.25 17.37
C LYS A 307 4.08 2.30 18.22
N ILE A 308 3.78 1.97 19.48
CA ILE A 308 3.23 2.93 20.44
C ILE A 308 4.33 3.88 20.91
N HIS A 309 5.44 3.31 21.38
CA HIS A 309 6.62 4.06 21.81
C HIS A 309 7.84 3.13 21.88
N THR A 310 9.02 3.65 21.53
CA THR A 310 10.28 2.88 21.55
C THR A 310 10.62 2.31 22.92
N ASP A 311 10.23 2.99 24.01
CA ASP A 311 10.45 2.51 25.36
C ASP A 311 9.57 1.30 25.71
N PHE A 312 8.39 1.16 25.07
CA PHE A 312 7.52 -0.01 25.24
C PHE A 312 8.16 -1.26 24.64
N GLU A 313 8.86 -1.12 23.54
CA GLU A 313 9.63 -2.22 22.95
C GLU A 313 10.80 -2.63 23.84
N LYS A 314 11.60 -1.66 24.28
CA LYS A 314 12.78 -1.91 25.14
C LYS A 314 12.42 -2.47 26.49
N GLY A 315 11.37 -1.91 27.12
CA GLY A 315 10.89 -2.30 28.43
C GLY A 315 9.83 -3.40 28.41
N PHE A 316 9.58 -4.07 27.28
CA PHE A 316 8.53 -5.05 27.14
C PHE A 316 8.65 -6.19 28.15
N ILE A 317 7.56 -6.45 28.87
CA ILE A 317 7.44 -7.55 29.84
C ILE A 317 6.56 -8.65 29.25
N ARG A 318 5.33 -8.31 28.88
CA ARG A 318 4.32 -9.22 28.33
C ARG A 318 3.19 -8.45 27.66
N ALA A 319 2.40 -9.14 26.85
CA ALA A 319 1.17 -8.63 26.25
C ALA A 319 -0.04 -9.39 26.81
N GLU A 320 -1.08 -8.67 27.16
CA GLU A 320 -2.41 -9.18 27.52
C GLU A 320 -3.26 -9.07 26.25
N ILE A 321 -3.73 -10.20 25.71
CA ILE A 321 -4.31 -10.28 24.36
C ILE A 321 -5.65 -10.96 24.37
N VAL A 322 -6.60 -10.38 23.63
CA VAL A 322 -7.87 -10.99 23.25
C VAL A 322 -8.02 -10.86 21.75
N GLY A 323 -8.32 -11.94 21.04
CA GLY A 323 -8.68 -11.87 19.64
C GLY A 323 -9.97 -11.08 19.43
N TYR A 324 -10.09 -10.38 18.31
CA TYR A 324 -11.25 -9.54 18.01
C TYR A 324 -12.59 -10.26 18.21
N ASP A 325 -12.77 -11.44 17.62
CA ASP A 325 -14.04 -12.18 17.70
C ASP A 325 -14.38 -12.55 19.15
N ASP A 326 -13.38 -12.99 19.93
CA ASP A 326 -13.55 -13.32 21.34
C ASP A 326 -13.85 -12.06 22.18
N TYR A 327 -13.28 -10.90 21.79
CA TYR A 327 -13.55 -9.61 22.43
C TYR A 327 -15.00 -9.17 22.23
N ILE A 328 -15.50 -9.28 21.00
CA ILE A 328 -16.90 -8.94 20.67
C ILE A 328 -17.87 -9.92 21.36
N ALA A 329 -17.61 -11.23 21.27
CA ALA A 329 -18.44 -12.25 21.88
C ALA A 329 -18.50 -12.13 23.41
N GLY A 330 -17.38 -11.72 24.04
CA GLY A 330 -17.30 -11.46 25.47
C GLY A 330 -17.85 -10.09 25.89
N ASN A 331 -18.34 -9.28 24.96
CA ASN A 331 -18.71 -7.88 25.22
C ASN A 331 -17.61 -7.11 25.97
N GLY A 332 -16.37 -7.29 25.52
CA GLY A 332 -15.18 -6.64 26.05
C GLY A 332 -14.21 -7.57 26.80
N GLU A 333 -13.18 -6.97 27.38
CA GLU A 333 -12.07 -7.69 28.00
C GLU A 333 -12.52 -8.59 29.18
N GLN A 334 -13.47 -8.12 30.01
CA GLN A 334 -13.89 -8.87 31.20
C GLN A 334 -14.62 -10.16 30.80
N GLY A 335 -15.58 -10.10 29.87
CA GLY A 335 -16.27 -11.29 29.42
C GLY A 335 -15.36 -12.29 28.69
N ALA A 336 -14.37 -11.80 27.96
CA ALA A 336 -13.35 -12.66 27.38
C ALA A 336 -12.49 -13.35 28.46
N LYS A 337 -12.19 -12.70 29.59
CA LYS A 337 -11.52 -13.30 30.75
C LYS A 337 -12.36 -14.40 31.38
N ASP A 338 -13.65 -14.13 31.58
CA ASP A 338 -14.59 -15.08 32.24
C ASP A 338 -14.73 -16.39 31.45
N VAL A 339 -14.53 -16.37 30.12
CA VAL A 339 -14.57 -17.56 29.27
C VAL A 339 -13.18 -18.09 28.92
N GLY A 340 -12.11 -17.56 29.51
CA GLY A 340 -10.72 -18.04 29.33
C GLY A 340 -10.10 -17.71 27.98
N LYS A 341 -10.59 -16.66 27.29
CA LYS A 341 -10.09 -16.21 26.01
C LYS A 341 -9.05 -15.08 26.09
N TRP A 342 -8.86 -14.55 27.27
CA TRP A 342 -7.80 -13.62 27.56
C TRP A 342 -6.49 -14.36 27.81
N ARG A 343 -5.42 -13.96 27.13
CA ARG A 343 -4.14 -14.65 27.12
C ARG A 343 -3.02 -13.73 27.57
N LEU A 344 -2.01 -14.32 28.20
CA LEU A 344 -0.74 -13.66 28.51
C LEU A 344 0.32 -14.20 27.57
N GLU A 345 0.90 -13.32 26.75
CA GLU A 345 1.86 -13.68 25.73
C GLU A 345 3.23 -13.01 25.97
N GLY A 346 4.28 -13.72 25.62
CA GLY A 346 5.66 -13.29 25.77
C GLY A 346 6.23 -12.62 24.52
N LYS A 347 7.57 -12.49 24.50
CA LYS A 347 8.31 -11.78 23.44
C LYS A 347 8.21 -12.44 22.07
N ASP A 348 8.03 -13.73 22.02
CA ASP A 348 8.01 -14.51 20.78
C ASP A 348 6.62 -14.60 20.13
N TYR A 349 5.61 -14.00 20.78
CA TYR A 349 4.26 -13.99 20.23
C TYR A 349 4.21 -13.15 18.94
N ILE A 350 3.73 -13.78 17.87
CA ILE A 350 3.44 -13.09 16.61
C ILE A 350 2.02 -12.53 16.69
N VAL A 351 1.91 -11.22 16.63
CA VAL A 351 0.63 -10.51 16.69
C VAL A 351 -0.22 -10.90 15.48
N LYS A 352 -1.49 -11.15 15.72
CA LYS A 352 -2.49 -11.47 14.70
C LYS A 352 -3.32 -10.24 14.36
N ASP A 353 -3.79 -10.22 13.11
CA ASP A 353 -4.70 -9.17 12.66
C ASP A 353 -5.98 -9.17 13.50
N GLY A 354 -6.36 -8.00 14.01
CA GLY A 354 -7.52 -7.83 14.89
C GLY A 354 -7.27 -8.12 16.39
N ASP A 355 -6.07 -8.48 16.83
CA ASP A 355 -5.80 -8.63 18.25
C ASP A 355 -6.07 -7.33 19.01
N VAL A 356 -6.78 -7.40 20.14
CA VAL A 356 -6.94 -6.31 21.10
C VAL A 356 -5.91 -6.51 22.20
N ILE A 357 -4.97 -5.57 22.35
CA ILE A 357 -3.74 -5.78 23.13
C ILE A 357 -3.57 -4.70 24.20
N HIS A 358 -3.18 -5.14 25.40
CA HIS A 358 -2.66 -4.28 26.44
C HIS A 358 -1.23 -4.70 26.78
N PHE A 359 -0.26 -3.80 26.50
CA PHE A 359 1.16 -4.07 26.78
C PHE A 359 1.53 -3.75 28.22
N ARG A 360 2.29 -4.64 28.85
CA ARG A 360 2.94 -4.43 30.14
C ARG A 360 4.43 -4.21 29.90
N PHE A 361 4.93 -3.09 30.34
CA PHE A 361 6.32 -2.69 30.16
C PHE A 361 6.85 -2.02 31.43
N ASN A 362 8.17 -1.98 31.57
CA ASN A 362 8.87 -1.24 32.60
C ASN A 362 9.93 -0.36 31.96
N VAL A 363 9.93 0.93 32.28
CA VAL A 363 10.86 1.94 31.74
C VAL A 363 11.88 2.28 32.81
#